data_2353f3f1e275a8c02b33571618ab9978
#
_entry.id   2353f3f1e275a8c02b33571618ab9978
#
_cell.length_a   1.000
_cell.length_b   1.000
_cell.length_c   1.000
_cell.angle_alpha   90.00
_cell.angle_beta   90.00
_cell.angle_gamma   90.00
#
_symmetry.space_group_name_H-M   'P 1'
#
loop_
_entity.id
_entity.type
_entity.pdbx_description
1 polymer ?
#
loop_
_entity_poly.entity_id
_entity_poly.type
_entity_poly.pdbx_seq_one_letter_code
_entity_poly.pdbx_strand_id
1 'polypeptide(L)'
;EAPIDYKAPAKGATPFATQRRAIYFDTGSANMSLDSRAVVDEIGGFMRAYENTFVDIEGNTDSTGTREINQDLSRQRADAVRMYLSKKYGFPMTRMRSLGNGPDKPIDSNATAEGREKNRRTDIKVYTNPGA
;
A
#
# COMPACT_ATOMS: atom_id res chain seq x y z
N GLU A 1 -14.65 11.83 -19.14
CA GLU A 1 -13.71 12.26 -18.11
C GLU A 1 -12.29 12.01 -18.55
N ALA A 2 -11.41 12.99 -18.37
CA ALA A 2 -10.01 12.83 -18.74
C ALA A 2 -9.38 11.71 -17.92
N PRO A 3 -8.52 10.90 -18.55
CA PRO A 3 -7.76 9.91 -17.78
C PRO A 3 -6.94 10.62 -16.73
N ILE A 4 -6.92 10.04 -15.56
CA ILE A 4 -6.17 10.59 -14.45
C ILE A 4 -4.87 9.79 -14.35
N ASP A 5 -3.74 10.46 -14.59
CA ASP A 5 -2.45 9.85 -14.52
C ASP A 5 -1.82 10.03 -13.15
N TYR A 6 -1.27 8.97 -12.63
CA TYR A 6 -0.46 9.06 -11.42
C TYR A 6 0.80 9.88 -11.71
N LYS A 7 1.05 10.87 -10.89
CA LYS A 7 2.28 11.65 -10.99
C LYS A 7 3.32 11.07 -10.05
N ALA A 8 4.13 10.18 -10.58
CA ALA A 8 5.18 9.56 -9.81
C ALA A 8 6.13 10.61 -9.24
N PRO A 9 6.67 10.38 -8.03
CA PRO A 9 7.68 11.27 -7.49
C PRO A 9 8.93 11.26 -8.38
N ALA A 10 9.71 12.33 -8.32
CA ALA A 10 10.96 12.39 -9.05
C ALA A 10 11.88 11.24 -8.62
N LYS A 11 12.73 10.79 -9.54
CA LYS A 11 13.68 9.74 -9.24
C LYS A 11 14.54 10.14 -8.04
N GLY A 12 14.62 9.28 -7.03
CA GLY A 12 15.38 9.56 -5.81
C GLY A 12 14.65 10.44 -4.81
N ALA A 13 13.39 10.80 -5.07
CA ALA A 13 12.61 11.57 -4.11
C ALA A 13 12.42 10.80 -2.81
N THR A 14 12.55 11.53 -1.70
CA THR A 14 12.30 10.96 -0.37
C THR A 14 10.83 11.12 -0.03
N PRO A 15 10.14 10.07 0.45
CA PRO A 15 8.78 10.22 0.92
C PRO A 15 8.71 11.23 2.09
N PHE A 16 7.65 12.02 2.12
CA PHE A 16 7.35 12.88 3.25
C PHE A 16 7.20 12.07 4.55
N ALA A 17 6.53 10.93 4.44
CA ALA A 17 6.37 9.99 5.54
C ALA A 17 6.25 8.58 4.97
N THR A 18 6.72 7.59 5.73
CA THR A 18 6.50 6.19 5.42
C THR A 18 5.85 5.53 6.62
N GLN A 19 4.69 4.93 6.42
CA GLN A 19 3.99 4.19 7.46
C GLN A 19 3.99 2.72 7.08
N ARG A 20 4.51 1.88 7.95
CA ARG A 20 4.44 0.43 7.80
C ARG A 20 3.28 -0.07 8.63
N ARG A 21 2.31 -0.67 7.95
CA ARG A 21 1.09 -1.10 8.59
C ARG A 21 0.85 -2.59 8.33
N ALA A 22 0.48 -3.29 9.39
CA ALA A 22 -0.01 -4.66 9.26
C ALA A 22 -1.47 -4.59 8.82
N ILE A 23 -1.70 -4.70 7.51
CA ILE A 23 -3.04 -4.72 6.97
C ILE A 23 -3.38 -6.18 6.68
N TYR A 24 -4.37 -6.70 7.42
CA TYR A 24 -4.74 -8.10 7.34
C TYR A 24 -5.88 -8.32 6.37
N PHE A 25 -5.82 -9.46 5.72
CA PHE A 25 -6.81 -9.90 4.75
C PHE A 25 -7.25 -11.31 5.12
N ASP A 26 -8.43 -11.68 4.71
CA ASP A 26 -8.89 -13.06 4.83
C ASP A 26 -7.93 -13.97 4.06
N THR A 27 -7.73 -15.18 4.54
CA THR A 27 -6.78 -16.13 3.94
C THR A 27 -7.03 -16.29 2.44
N GLY A 28 -5.96 -16.09 1.64
CA GLY A 28 -6.02 -16.21 0.19
C GLY A 28 -6.90 -15.17 -0.51
N SER A 29 -7.19 -14.06 0.15
CA SER A 29 -8.15 -13.07 -0.31
C SER A 29 -7.55 -11.66 -0.25
N ALA A 30 -8.18 -10.72 -0.94
CA ALA A 30 -7.91 -9.29 -0.84
C ALA A 30 -8.99 -8.54 -0.04
N ASN A 31 -9.77 -9.25 0.78
CA ASN A 31 -10.76 -8.63 1.67
C ASN A 31 -10.12 -8.25 2.99
N MET A 32 -10.10 -6.95 3.27
CA MET A 32 -9.52 -6.43 4.51
C MET A 32 -10.40 -6.74 5.72
N SER A 33 -9.74 -7.04 6.86
CA SER A 33 -10.44 -7.14 8.14
C SER A 33 -10.96 -5.77 8.57
N LEU A 34 -11.90 -5.76 9.53
CA LEU A 34 -12.44 -4.51 10.06
C LEU A 34 -11.35 -3.66 10.72
N ASP A 35 -10.46 -4.28 11.49
CA ASP A 35 -9.36 -3.56 12.12
C ASP A 35 -8.43 -2.92 11.09
N SER A 36 -8.18 -3.61 10.00
CA SER A 36 -7.35 -3.08 8.92
C SER A 36 -8.02 -1.94 8.19
N ARG A 37 -9.34 -1.97 8.04
CA ARG A 37 -10.08 -0.84 7.47
C ARG A 37 -9.92 0.42 8.31
N ALA A 38 -9.92 0.29 9.63
CA ALA A 38 -9.69 1.42 10.52
C ALA A 38 -8.29 2.01 10.32
N VAL A 39 -7.27 1.17 10.10
CA VAL A 39 -5.92 1.63 9.80
C VAL A 39 -5.90 2.41 8.48
N VAL A 40 -6.55 1.88 7.46
CA VAL A 40 -6.61 2.56 6.15
C VAL A 40 -7.38 3.87 6.25
N ASP A 41 -8.40 3.94 7.12
CA ASP A 41 -9.14 5.18 7.37
C ASP A 41 -8.25 6.28 7.95
N GLU A 42 -7.24 5.95 8.73
CA GLU A 42 -6.25 6.94 9.19
C GLU A 42 -5.50 7.55 8.00
N ILE A 43 -5.14 6.73 7.02
CA ILE A 43 -4.49 7.21 5.80
C ILE A 43 -5.45 8.12 5.03
N GLY A 44 -6.71 7.73 4.92
CA GLY A 44 -7.74 8.54 4.25
C GLY A 44 -7.90 9.91 4.91
N GLY A 45 -7.94 9.95 6.22
CA GLY A 45 -8.02 11.21 6.98
C GLY A 45 -6.81 12.12 6.73
N PHE A 46 -5.62 11.53 6.68
CA PHE A 46 -4.40 12.28 6.37
C PHE A 46 -4.44 12.86 4.95
N MET A 47 -4.81 12.05 3.97
CA MET A 47 -4.89 12.51 2.58
C MET A 47 -5.95 13.59 2.38
N ARG A 48 -7.04 13.53 3.14
CA ARG A 48 -8.10 14.55 3.11
C ARG A 48 -7.60 15.86 3.70
N ALA A 49 -6.82 15.80 4.79
CA ALA A 49 -6.26 16.97 5.43
C ALA A 49 -5.17 17.64 4.60
N TYR A 50 -4.44 16.87 3.80
CA TYR A 50 -3.30 17.35 3.00
C TYR A 50 -3.55 17.05 1.53
N GLU A 51 -4.28 17.92 0.86
CA GLU A 51 -4.76 17.72 -0.50
C GLU A 51 -3.67 17.57 -1.56
N ASN A 52 -2.50 18.14 -1.32
CA ASN A 52 -1.38 18.07 -2.27
C ASN A 52 -0.46 16.86 -2.02
N THR A 53 -0.95 15.85 -1.35
CA THR A 53 -0.21 14.62 -1.12
C THR A 53 -0.72 13.49 -2.00
N PHE A 54 0.15 12.54 -2.28
CA PHE A 54 -0.22 11.29 -2.91
C PHE A 54 0.58 10.15 -2.27
N VAL A 55 0.12 8.93 -2.46
CA VAL A 55 0.67 7.78 -1.75
C VAL A 55 1.00 6.63 -2.68
N ASP A 56 2.10 5.96 -2.37
CA ASP A 56 2.40 4.63 -2.90
C ASP A 56 1.97 3.60 -1.85
N ILE A 57 1.17 2.65 -2.28
CA ILE A 57 0.69 1.56 -1.45
C ILE A 57 1.43 0.30 -1.89
N GLU A 58 2.36 -0.17 -1.06
CA GLU A 58 3.24 -1.29 -1.40
C GLU A 58 2.88 -2.51 -0.59
N GLY A 59 2.32 -3.52 -1.26
CA GLY A 59 2.02 -4.81 -0.63
C GLY A 59 3.26 -5.68 -0.59
N ASN A 60 3.46 -6.36 0.53
CA ASN A 60 4.61 -7.21 0.76
C ASN A 60 4.18 -8.55 1.34
N THR A 61 4.91 -9.60 1.00
CA THR A 61 4.68 -10.94 1.52
C THR A 61 5.94 -11.45 2.22
N ASP A 62 5.81 -12.57 2.93
CA ASP A 62 6.97 -13.36 3.29
C ASP A 62 7.39 -14.21 2.08
N SER A 63 8.39 -15.08 2.27
CA SER A 63 8.92 -15.91 1.18
C SER A 63 8.20 -17.25 1.02
N THR A 64 7.11 -17.49 1.74
CA THR A 64 6.37 -18.75 1.67
C THR A 64 5.58 -18.84 0.36
N GLY A 65 5.69 -19.97 -0.34
CA GLY A 65 5.01 -20.19 -1.60
C GLY A 65 5.83 -19.74 -2.80
N THR A 66 5.19 -19.64 -3.96
CA THR A 66 5.89 -19.24 -5.18
C THR A 66 5.98 -17.73 -5.28
N ARG A 67 7.03 -17.26 -5.96
CA ARG A 67 7.22 -15.83 -6.20
C ARG A 67 6.05 -15.24 -6.98
N GLU A 68 5.58 -15.95 -8.01
CA GLU A 68 4.52 -15.45 -8.88
C GLU A 68 3.20 -15.26 -8.12
N ILE A 69 2.84 -16.21 -7.27
CA ILE A 69 1.63 -16.12 -6.45
C ILE A 69 1.75 -14.94 -5.47
N ASN A 70 2.91 -14.81 -4.82
CA ASN A 70 3.13 -13.73 -3.86
C ASN A 70 3.14 -12.35 -4.51
N GLN A 71 3.75 -12.26 -5.70
CA GLN A 71 3.77 -11.04 -6.47
C GLN A 71 2.35 -10.58 -6.81
N ASP A 72 1.54 -11.49 -7.31
CA ASP A 72 0.16 -11.20 -7.70
C ASP A 72 -0.71 -10.88 -6.48
N LEU A 73 -0.60 -11.67 -5.42
CA LEU A 73 -1.39 -11.44 -4.20
C LEU A 73 -1.05 -10.09 -3.55
N SER A 74 0.23 -9.74 -3.47
CA SER A 74 0.65 -8.46 -2.91
C SER A 74 0.12 -7.27 -3.72
N ARG A 75 0.07 -7.41 -5.04
CA ARG A 75 -0.50 -6.39 -5.92
C ARG A 75 -2.00 -6.27 -5.70
N GLN A 76 -2.72 -7.39 -5.63
CA GLN A 76 -4.16 -7.39 -5.38
C GLN A 76 -4.50 -6.75 -4.04
N ARG A 77 -3.72 -7.02 -3.02
CA ARG A 77 -3.92 -6.43 -1.69
C ARG A 77 -3.67 -4.94 -1.68
N ALA A 78 -2.63 -4.48 -2.37
CA ALA A 78 -2.38 -3.05 -2.53
C ALA A 78 -3.52 -2.37 -3.31
N ASP A 79 -4.01 -3.00 -4.37
CA ASP A 79 -5.15 -2.51 -5.13
C ASP A 79 -6.42 -2.43 -4.28
N ALA A 80 -6.63 -3.37 -3.37
CA ALA A 80 -7.80 -3.35 -2.47
C ALA A 80 -7.77 -2.13 -1.55
N VAL A 81 -6.61 -1.78 -1.03
CA VAL A 81 -6.45 -0.57 -0.20
C VAL A 81 -6.73 0.68 -1.04
N ARG A 82 -6.18 0.75 -2.22
CA ARG A 82 -6.39 1.87 -3.15
C ARG A 82 -7.86 2.05 -3.50
N MET A 83 -8.53 0.96 -3.82
CA MET A 83 -9.96 1.00 -4.16
C MET A 83 -10.81 1.41 -2.96
N TYR A 84 -10.48 0.95 -1.77
CA TYR A 84 -11.18 1.35 -0.56
C TYR A 84 -11.10 2.86 -0.34
N LEU A 85 -9.91 3.43 -0.46
CA LEU A 85 -9.69 4.86 -0.32
C LEU A 85 -10.43 5.66 -1.38
N SER A 86 -10.42 5.18 -2.63
CA SER A 86 -11.13 5.84 -3.71
C SER A 86 -12.64 5.83 -3.48
N LYS A 87 -13.20 4.69 -3.13
CA LYS A 87 -14.65 4.56 -2.95
C LYS A 87 -15.16 5.30 -1.73
N LYS A 88 -14.47 5.17 -0.61
CA LYS A 88 -14.95 5.76 0.65
C LYS A 88 -14.73 7.27 0.71
N TYR A 89 -13.59 7.75 0.25
CA TYR A 89 -13.20 9.16 0.39
C TYR A 89 -13.34 9.96 -0.91
N GLY A 90 -13.58 9.29 -2.02
CA GLY A 90 -13.70 9.96 -3.31
C GLY A 90 -12.39 10.45 -3.89
N PHE A 91 -11.26 9.94 -3.42
CA PHE A 91 -9.96 10.37 -3.94
C PHE A 91 -9.78 9.92 -5.38
N PRO A 92 -9.27 10.81 -6.25
CA PRO A 92 -8.94 10.42 -7.61
C PRO A 92 -7.79 9.42 -7.59
N MET A 93 -7.82 8.50 -8.53
CA MET A 93 -6.80 7.44 -8.63
C MET A 93 -5.40 7.99 -8.88
N THR A 94 -5.30 9.22 -9.38
CA THR A 94 -4.03 9.93 -9.56
C THR A 94 -3.29 10.25 -8.26
N ARG A 95 -3.97 10.17 -7.14
CA ARG A 95 -3.35 10.43 -5.84
C ARG A 95 -2.75 9.17 -5.22
N MET A 96 -2.90 8.03 -5.88
CA MET A 96 -2.55 6.74 -5.29
C MET A 96 -1.94 5.83 -6.33
N ARG A 97 -0.92 5.07 -5.94
CA ARG A 97 -0.35 4.01 -6.77
C ARG A 97 -0.24 2.73 -5.96
N SER A 98 -0.64 1.61 -6.58
CA SER A 98 -0.50 0.28 -5.98
C SER A 98 0.73 -0.40 -6.53
N LEU A 99 1.53 -0.99 -5.66
CA LEU A 99 2.70 -1.75 -6.01
C LEU A 99 2.68 -3.09 -5.28
N GLY A 100 2.95 -4.17 -6.02
CA GLY A 100 3.12 -5.49 -5.44
C GLY A 100 4.59 -5.84 -5.42
N ASN A 101 5.18 -5.88 -4.23
CA ASN A 101 6.59 -6.22 -4.08
C ASN A 101 6.81 -7.72 -3.89
N GLY A 102 5.76 -8.50 -3.64
CA GLY A 102 5.91 -9.90 -3.32
C GLY A 102 6.88 -10.07 -2.15
N PRO A 103 7.79 -11.05 -2.18
CA PRO A 103 8.76 -11.28 -1.12
C PRO A 103 10.05 -10.47 -1.25
N ASP A 104 10.13 -9.53 -2.20
CA ASP A 104 11.40 -8.92 -2.61
C ASP A 104 11.95 -7.87 -1.67
N LYS A 105 11.14 -7.36 -0.73
CA LYS A 105 11.57 -6.29 0.19
C LYS A 105 11.36 -6.69 1.64
N PRO A 106 12.08 -7.71 2.14
CA PRO A 106 11.91 -8.12 3.53
C PRO A 106 12.46 -7.06 4.48
N ILE A 107 11.84 -6.94 5.64
CA ILE A 107 12.33 -6.10 6.73
C ILE A 107 12.83 -6.93 7.91
N ASP A 108 12.64 -8.24 7.86
CA ASP A 108 13.11 -9.18 8.88
C ASP A 108 13.39 -10.53 8.22
N SER A 109 13.88 -11.47 9.01
CA SER A 109 14.23 -12.81 8.52
C SER A 109 12.99 -13.61 8.12
N ASN A 110 13.04 -14.24 6.96
CA ASN A 110 12.03 -15.21 6.54
C ASN A 110 12.26 -16.60 7.14
N ALA A 111 13.37 -16.79 7.86
CA ALA A 111 13.69 -18.06 8.50
C ALA A 111 12.89 -18.29 9.79
N THR A 112 12.39 -17.23 10.40
CA THR A 112 11.63 -17.32 11.65
C THR A 112 10.15 -16.96 11.41
N ALA A 113 9.26 -17.51 12.23
CA ALA A 113 7.84 -17.20 12.15
C ALA A 113 7.59 -15.72 12.44
N GLU A 114 8.30 -15.16 13.43
CA GLU A 114 8.18 -13.75 13.80
C GLU A 114 8.64 -12.84 12.68
N GLY A 115 9.74 -13.18 12.02
CA GLY A 115 10.25 -12.40 10.91
C GLY A 115 9.31 -12.45 9.71
N ARG A 116 8.77 -13.61 9.39
CA ARG A 116 7.78 -13.75 8.31
C ARG A 116 6.54 -12.90 8.58
N GLU A 117 6.06 -12.90 9.83
CA GLU A 117 4.92 -12.06 10.18
C GLU A 117 5.20 -10.58 9.92
N LYS A 118 6.38 -10.09 10.28
CA LYS A 118 6.76 -8.69 10.02
C LYS A 118 6.87 -8.39 8.54
N ASN A 119 7.25 -9.36 7.72
CA ASN A 119 7.36 -9.18 6.28
C ASN A 119 5.98 -9.10 5.59
N ARG A 120 4.95 -9.69 6.16
CA ARG A 120 3.58 -9.61 5.65
C ARG A 120 2.97 -8.28 6.07
N ARG A 121 3.27 -7.25 5.30
CA ARG A 121 2.86 -5.88 5.64
C ARG A 121 2.53 -5.07 4.40
N THR A 122 1.90 -3.93 4.63
CA THR A 122 1.71 -2.90 3.61
C THR A 122 2.48 -1.65 4.03
N ASP A 123 3.31 -1.15 3.16
CA ASP A 123 4.02 0.10 3.36
C ASP A 123 3.25 1.21 2.64
N ILE A 124 2.93 2.28 3.36
CA ILE A 124 2.29 3.46 2.78
C ILE A 124 3.30 4.57 2.77
N LYS A 125 3.75 4.94 1.58
CA LYS A 125 4.71 6.03 1.40
C LYS A 125 3.97 7.27 0.93
N VAL A 126 4.09 8.34 1.68
CA VAL A 126 3.40 9.60 1.42
C VAL A 126 4.36 10.60 0.82
N TYR A 127 3.96 11.19 -0.29
CA TYR A 127 4.77 12.18 -1.00
C TYR A 127 3.99 13.48 -1.14
N THR A 128 4.70 14.59 -1.11
CA THR A 128 4.12 15.87 -1.50
C THR A 128 4.12 15.97 -3.02
N ASN A 129 3.00 16.40 -3.58
CA ASN A 129 2.90 16.58 -5.03
C ASN A 129 3.70 17.81 -5.45
N PRO A 130 4.82 17.64 -6.16
CA PRO A 130 5.67 18.78 -6.53
C PRO A 130 5.05 19.68 -7.59
N GLY A 131 3.98 19.24 -8.26
CA GLY A 131 3.28 20.03 -9.26
C GLY A 131 2.10 20.83 -8.71
N ALA A 132 1.89 20.79 -7.42
CA ALA A 132 0.77 21.49 -6.80
C ALA A 132 1.02 22.97 -6.72
#